data_d76436bb64cb8de6dca8e05bea60a131
#
_entry.id   d76436bb64cb8de6dca8e05bea60a131
#
_cell.length_a   1.000
_cell.length_b   1.000
_cell.length_c   1.000
_cell.angle_alpha   90.00
_cell.angle_beta   90.00
_cell.angle_gamma   90.00
#
_symmetry.space_group_name_H-M   'P 1'
#
loop_
_entity.id
_entity.type
_entity.pdbx_description
1 polymer ?
#
loop_
_entity_poly.entity_id
_entity_poly.type
_entity_poly.pdbx_seq_one_letter_code
_entity_poly.pdbx_strand_id
1 'polypeptide(L)'
;MNNEPQSMSVSNILHQLTSPWLNFILAPLGYCLIGLLLAVRQQQFHFTHFSVLFLFFVIIYLQENSFRKFANHPELKRWIFIAITDILLLSLLVYFYQNVALRIVLLLLLIVILNHGHLFELKTNDMFYIYHSFLNSISKYYLGNFITLFILSGAVSKEIGIQLFQYILFGLYVSHVKSRLIEIREGKRHYGPVVAICTVLFSLSWLIGTMIYFVWYLGSFSILGTILFSLSLLIPILYQIYYRKEFSVNRQFTYLHWYLIVMSFLYGFFFII
;
A
#
# COMPACT_ATOMS: atom_id res chain seq x y z
N MET A 1 31.23 15.99 34.45
CA MET A 1 30.33 15.06 33.75
C MET A 1 30.27 15.51 32.30
N ASN A 2 31.08 14.90 31.47
CA ASN A 2 31.12 15.23 30.04
C ASN A 2 29.97 14.48 29.34
N ASN A 3 28.91 15.20 29.01
CA ASN A 3 27.90 14.74 28.06
C ASN A 3 28.50 14.86 26.65
N GLU A 4 29.24 13.86 26.23
CA GLU A 4 29.53 13.71 24.82
C GLU A 4 28.22 13.46 24.07
N PRO A 5 27.93 14.21 23.00
CA PRO A 5 26.76 13.92 22.15
C PRO A 5 26.98 12.53 21.57
N GLN A 6 26.14 11.55 21.97
CA GLN A 6 26.14 10.21 21.36
C GLN A 6 25.96 10.40 19.85
N SER A 7 27.02 10.21 19.09
CA SER A 7 26.95 10.17 17.64
C SER A 7 25.93 9.07 17.29
N MET A 8 24.77 9.48 16.73
CA MET A 8 23.78 8.53 16.24
C MET A 8 24.46 7.62 15.22
N SER A 9 24.75 6.38 15.59
CA SER A 9 25.31 5.44 14.64
C SER A 9 24.27 5.19 13.54
N VAL A 10 24.71 4.99 12.31
CA VAL A 10 23.85 4.68 11.15
C VAL A 10 22.92 3.49 11.48
N SER A 11 23.40 2.53 12.30
CA SER A 11 22.61 1.40 12.76
C SER A 11 21.41 1.82 13.63
N ASN A 12 21.54 2.84 14.47
CA ASN A 12 20.45 3.35 15.32
C ASN A 12 19.39 4.06 14.48
N ILE A 13 19.78 4.81 13.47
CA ILE A 13 18.85 5.46 12.52
C ILE A 13 18.08 4.39 11.75
N LEU A 14 18.75 3.39 11.18
CA LEU A 14 18.11 2.28 10.49
C LEU A 14 17.16 1.50 11.39
N HIS A 15 17.53 1.29 12.65
CA HIS A 15 16.69 0.62 13.63
C HIS A 15 15.39 1.41 13.91
N GLN A 16 15.46 2.73 14.00
CA GLN A 16 14.29 3.59 14.18
C GLN A 16 13.41 3.62 12.94
N LEU A 17 14.00 3.77 11.74
CA LEU A 17 13.28 3.81 10.47
C LEU A 17 12.60 2.48 10.11
N THR A 18 13.04 1.36 10.68
CA THR A 18 12.41 0.04 10.50
C THR A 18 11.52 -0.36 11.67
N SER A 19 11.18 0.56 12.54
CA SER A 19 10.31 0.28 13.68
C SER A 19 8.90 -0.12 13.24
N PRO A 20 8.33 -1.22 13.77
CA PRO A 20 7.03 -1.75 13.34
C PRO A 20 5.84 -0.80 13.51
N TRP A 21 5.91 0.15 14.46
CA TRP A 21 4.84 1.12 14.67
C TRP A 21 4.67 2.08 13.48
N LEU A 22 5.73 2.33 12.71
CA LEU A 22 5.67 3.16 11.52
C LEU A 22 4.71 2.60 10.45
N ASN A 23 4.42 1.31 10.48
CA ASN A 23 3.47 0.70 9.54
C ASN A 23 2.06 1.30 9.62
N PHE A 24 1.66 1.82 10.79
CA PHE A 24 0.36 2.49 10.96
C PHE A 24 0.25 3.80 10.18
N ILE A 25 1.38 4.39 9.83
CA ILE A 25 1.45 5.63 9.04
C ILE A 25 1.83 5.33 7.60
N LEU A 26 2.90 4.55 7.39
CA LEU A 26 3.46 4.31 6.06
C LEU A 26 2.52 3.53 5.14
N ALA A 27 1.81 2.52 5.66
CA ALA A 27 0.89 1.75 4.83
C ALA A 27 -0.30 2.59 4.34
N PRO A 28 -1.07 3.29 5.21
CA PRO A 28 -2.13 4.18 4.79
C PRO A 28 -1.65 5.30 3.87
N LEU A 29 -0.48 5.88 4.15
CA LEU A 29 0.10 6.91 3.30
C LEU A 29 0.38 6.38 1.90
N GLY A 30 0.94 5.18 1.77
CA GLY A 30 1.18 4.55 0.47
C GLY A 30 -0.10 4.29 -0.35
N TYR A 31 -1.27 4.18 0.30
CA TYR A 31 -2.56 4.01 -0.39
C TYR A 31 -3.11 5.30 -1.00
N CYS A 32 -2.63 6.46 -0.54
CA CYS A 32 -3.14 7.76 -0.98
C CYS A 32 -2.06 8.71 -1.52
N LEU A 33 -0.78 8.34 -1.47
CA LEU A 33 0.32 9.27 -1.72
C LEU A 33 0.38 9.78 -3.14
N ILE A 34 0.16 8.93 -4.16
CA ILE A 34 0.14 9.38 -5.55
C ILE A 34 -1.01 10.36 -5.79
N GLY A 35 -2.21 10.01 -5.32
CA GLY A 35 -3.36 10.89 -5.42
C GLY A 35 -3.14 12.25 -4.75
N LEU A 36 -2.46 12.23 -3.58
CA LEU A 36 -2.06 13.45 -2.88
C LEU A 36 -1.06 14.27 -3.70
N LEU A 37 0.00 13.65 -4.23
CA LEU A 37 1.03 14.34 -5.02
C LEU A 37 0.42 15.00 -6.27
N LEU A 38 -0.49 14.29 -6.94
CA LEU A 38 -1.19 14.82 -8.11
C LEU A 38 -2.11 16.00 -7.75
N ALA A 39 -2.85 15.91 -6.65
CA ALA A 39 -3.69 17.00 -6.19
C ALA A 39 -2.89 18.25 -5.83
N VAL A 40 -1.75 18.08 -5.12
CA VAL A 40 -0.83 19.18 -4.81
C VAL A 40 -0.27 19.80 -6.09
N ARG A 41 0.07 19.00 -7.09
CA ARG A 41 0.54 19.46 -8.39
C ARG A 41 -0.53 20.30 -9.13
N GLN A 42 -1.80 19.94 -8.97
CA GLN A 42 -2.95 20.68 -9.53
C GLN A 42 -3.32 21.91 -8.70
N GLN A 43 -2.54 22.23 -7.64
CA GLN A 43 -2.80 23.32 -6.69
C GLN A 43 -4.17 23.23 -5.99
N GLN A 44 -4.72 22.02 -5.89
CA GLN A 44 -5.99 21.74 -5.25
C GLN A 44 -5.74 20.83 -4.05
N PHE A 45 -5.69 21.43 -2.86
CA PHE A 45 -5.44 20.68 -1.65
C PHE A 45 -6.37 21.13 -0.52
N HIS A 46 -7.22 20.21 -0.10
CA HIS A 46 -8.12 20.38 1.05
C HIS A 46 -7.63 19.54 2.23
N PHE A 47 -6.90 20.17 3.15
CA PHE A 47 -6.29 19.49 4.30
C PHE A 47 -7.28 18.67 5.13
N THR A 48 -8.48 19.22 5.40
CA THR A 48 -9.51 18.54 6.20
C THR A 48 -9.97 17.25 5.53
N HIS A 49 -10.30 17.29 4.23
CA HIS A 49 -10.74 16.12 3.50
C HIS A 49 -9.64 15.05 3.41
N PHE A 50 -8.40 15.48 3.21
CA PHE A 50 -7.25 14.56 3.23
C PHE A 50 -7.08 13.90 4.60
N SER A 51 -7.15 14.66 5.69
CA SER A 51 -6.98 14.12 7.05
C SER A 51 -8.04 13.08 7.40
N VAL A 52 -9.30 13.33 7.03
CA VAL A 52 -10.41 12.39 7.23
C VAL A 52 -10.22 11.13 6.37
N LEU A 53 -9.80 11.29 5.12
CA LEU A 53 -9.51 10.17 4.24
C LEU A 53 -8.31 9.35 4.73
N PHE A 54 -7.26 10.00 5.19
CA PHE A 54 -6.10 9.33 5.76
C PHE A 54 -6.49 8.51 7.00
N LEU A 55 -7.32 9.08 7.88
CA LEU A 55 -7.87 8.37 9.03
C LEU A 55 -8.70 7.14 8.59
N PHE A 56 -9.50 7.26 7.54
CA PHE A 56 -10.21 6.12 6.95
C PHE A 56 -9.25 4.99 6.57
N PHE A 57 -8.15 5.28 5.87
CA PHE A 57 -7.16 4.26 5.51
C PHE A 57 -6.38 3.70 6.71
N VAL A 58 -6.16 4.50 7.75
CA VAL A 58 -5.58 4.00 9.02
C VAL A 58 -6.50 2.96 9.64
N ILE A 59 -7.81 3.24 9.71
CA ILE A 59 -8.80 2.31 10.26
C ILE A 59 -8.89 1.03 9.41
N ILE A 60 -8.91 1.14 8.09
CA ILE A 60 -8.87 -0.01 7.17
C ILE A 60 -7.63 -0.88 7.42
N TYR A 61 -6.47 -0.26 7.61
CA TYR A 61 -5.23 -0.99 7.90
C TYR A 61 -5.27 -1.69 9.27
N LEU A 62 -5.79 -1.03 10.29
CA LEU A 62 -5.97 -1.60 11.63
C LEU A 62 -6.93 -2.80 11.60
N GLN A 63 -8.04 -2.64 10.88
CA GLN A 63 -9.06 -3.65 10.74
C GLN A 63 -8.54 -4.89 10.00
N GLU A 64 -7.80 -4.73 8.89
CA GLU A 64 -7.15 -5.83 8.18
C GLU A 64 -6.23 -6.64 9.09
N ASN A 65 -5.42 -5.98 9.91
CA ASN A 65 -4.55 -6.67 10.87
C ASN A 65 -5.35 -7.41 11.97
N SER A 66 -6.52 -6.89 12.34
CA SER A 66 -7.40 -7.51 13.33
C SER A 66 -8.13 -8.72 12.77
N PHE A 67 -8.61 -8.64 11.52
CA PHE A 67 -9.23 -9.78 10.83
C PHE A 67 -8.29 -10.98 10.78
N ARG A 68 -7.03 -10.75 10.43
CA ARG A 68 -6.03 -11.82 10.37
C ARG A 68 -5.76 -12.48 11.72
N LYS A 69 -5.67 -11.67 12.79
CA LYS A 69 -5.50 -12.20 14.15
C LYS A 69 -6.75 -12.92 14.62
N PHE A 70 -7.94 -12.42 14.26
CA PHE A 70 -9.22 -12.99 14.63
C PHE A 70 -9.40 -14.40 14.08
N ALA A 71 -9.02 -14.61 12.85
CA ALA A 71 -9.15 -15.91 12.21
C ALA A 71 -8.31 -17.00 12.83
N ASN A 72 -7.13 -16.66 13.34
CA ASN A 72 -6.29 -17.62 14.04
C ASN A 72 -6.79 -17.87 15.49
N HIS A 73 -7.35 -16.85 16.14
CA HIS A 73 -7.85 -16.89 17.52
C HIS A 73 -9.11 -16.02 17.66
N PRO A 74 -10.31 -16.57 17.48
CA PRO A 74 -11.56 -15.83 17.65
C PRO A 74 -11.79 -15.50 19.13
N GLU A 75 -11.57 -14.24 19.50
CA GLU A 75 -11.80 -13.71 20.84
C GLU A 75 -12.87 -12.63 20.82
N LEU A 76 -13.71 -12.56 21.86
CA LEU A 76 -14.75 -11.52 21.97
C LEU A 76 -14.19 -10.10 21.85
N LYS A 77 -13.03 -9.85 22.45
CA LYS A 77 -12.35 -8.54 22.37
C LYS A 77 -12.07 -8.08 20.94
N ARG A 78 -11.82 -9.03 20.03
CA ARG A 78 -11.57 -8.72 18.62
C ARG A 78 -12.86 -8.42 17.86
N TRP A 79 -13.93 -9.11 18.18
CA TRP A 79 -15.27 -8.76 17.66
C TRP A 79 -15.68 -7.34 18.06
N ILE A 80 -15.47 -6.98 19.33
CA ILE A 80 -15.75 -5.63 19.81
C ILE A 80 -14.88 -4.61 19.06
N PHE A 81 -13.59 -4.89 18.85
CA PHE A 81 -12.71 -4.01 18.11
C PHE A 81 -13.17 -3.83 16.65
N ILE A 82 -13.55 -4.91 15.96
CA ILE A 82 -14.08 -4.86 14.59
C ILE A 82 -15.36 -4.02 14.56
N ALA A 83 -16.30 -4.25 15.46
CA ALA A 83 -17.53 -3.48 15.53
C ALA A 83 -17.29 -1.98 15.79
N ILE A 84 -16.36 -1.62 16.67
CA ILE A 84 -15.99 -0.22 16.90
C ILE A 84 -15.39 0.40 15.64
N THR A 85 -14.49 -0.30 14.97
CA THR A 85 -13.88 0.21 13.72
C THR A 85 -14.90 0.34 12.61
N ASP A 86 -15.90 -0.55 12.52
CA ASP A 86 -17.01 -0.44 11.56
C ASP A 86 -17.87 0.80 11.83
N ILE A 87 -18.21 1.06 13.07
CA ILE A 87 -18.96 2.26 13.46
C ILE A 87 -18.16 3.53 13.07
N LEU A 88 -16.86 3.55 13.32
CA LEU A 88 -15.99 4.65 12.93
C LEU A 88 -15.95 4.83 11.41
N LEU A 89 -15.80 3.74 10.63
CA LEU A 89 -15.83 3.79 9.17
C LEU A 89 -17.17 4.32 8.65
N LEU A 90 -18.31 3.86 9.20
CA LEU A 90 -19.62 4.38 8.85
C LEU A 90 -19.75 5.88 9.15
N SER A 91 -19.24 6.35 10.29
CA SER A 91 -19.23 7.78 10.62
C SER A 91 -18.42 8.60 9.61
N LEU A 92 -17.26 8.09 9.14
CA LEU A 92 -16.47 8.74 8.10
C LEU A 92 -17.17 8.71 6.74
N LEU A 93 -17.91 7.65 6.40
CA LEU A 93 -18.72 7.59 5.18
C LEU A 93 -19.84 8.64 5.20
N VAL A 94 -20.49 8.86 6.35
CA VAL A 94 -21.49 9.93 6.53
C VAL A 94 -20.84 11.30 6.32
N TYR A 95 -19.65 11.53 6.84
CA TYR A 95 -18.91 12.77 6.58
C TYR A 95 -18.68 13.00 5.08
N PHE A 96 -18.22 11.99 4.33
CA PHE A 96 -18.01 12.11 2.89
C PHE A 96 -19.32 12.27 2.10
N TYR A 97 -20.41 11.67 2.57
CA TYR A 97 -21.73 11.88 1.98
C TYR A 97 -22.18 13.32 2.06
N GLN A 98 -21.95 13.98 3.20
CA GLN A 98 -22.35 15.36 3.44
C GLN A 98 -21.45 16.39 2.75
N ASN A 99 -20.17 16.10 2.59
CA ASN A 99 -19.16 17.09 2.20
C ASN A 99 -18.56 16.90 0.81
N VAL A 100 -18.73 15.72 0.18
CA VAL A 100 -18.09 15.43 -1.10
C VAL A 100 -19.12 14.97 -2.16
N ALA A 101 -19.36 13.69 -2.30
CA ALA A 101 -20.27 13.15 -3.28
C ALA A 101 -20.65 11.69 -2.98
N LEU A 102 -21.89 11.32 -3.28
CA LEU A 102 -22.38 9.95 -3.12
C LEU A 102 -21.51 8.92 -3.86
N ARG A 103 -20.98 9.23 -5.04
CA ARG A 103 -20.13 8.33 -5.83
C ARG A 103 -18.87 7.92 -5.05
N ILE A 104 -18.26 8.85 -4.31
CA ILE A 104 -17.09 8.58 -3.48
C ILE A 104 -17.46 7.70 -2.30
N VAL A 105 -18.60 7.94 -1.66
CA VAL A 105 -19.09 7.10 -0.57
C VAL A 105 -19.26 5.65 -1.04
N LEU A 106 -19.81 5.43 -2.23
CA LEU A 106 -19.95 4.07 -2.78
C LEU A 106 -18.60 3.40 -3.04
N LEU A 107 -17.60 4.13 -3.52
CA LEU A 107 -16.25 3.60 -3.71
C LEU A 107 -15.55 3.30 -2.38
N LEU A 108 -15.70 4.16 -1.37
CA LEU A 108 -15.18 3.92 -0.02
C LEU A 108 -15.89 2.72 0.63
N LEU A 109 -17.21 2.62 0.48
CA LEU A 109 -17.97 1.47 0.94
C LEU A 109 -17.52 0.17 0.27
N LEU A 110 -17.23 0.21 -1.03
CA LEU A 110 -16.63 -0.92 -1.74
C LEU A 110 -15.30 -1.33 -1.12
N ILE A 111 -14.43 -0.38 -0.77
CA ILE A 111 -13.17 -0.69 -0.08
C ILE A 111 -13.44 -1.37 1.27
N VAL A 112 -14.43 -0.91 2.04
CA VAL A 112 -14.81 -1.53 3.33
C VAL A 112 -15.28 -2.97 3.11
N ILE A 113 -16.17 -3.22 2.14
CA ILE A 113 -16.67 -4.56 1.82
C ILE A 113 -15.53 -5.50 1.40
N LEU A 114 -14.65 -5.03 0.51
CA LEU A 114 -13.49 -5.80 0.06
C LEU A 114 -12.52 -6.08 1.22
N ASN A 115 -12.37 -5.14 2.15
CA ASN A 115 -11.55 -5.37 3.34
C ASN A 115 -12.14 -6.43 4.27
N HIS A 116 -13.48 -6.50 4.40
CA HIS A 116 -14.16 -7.58 5.14
C HIS A 116 -13.99 -8.94 4.47
N GLY A 117 -13.74 -8.99 3.17
CA GLY A 117 -13.37 -10.20 2.47
C GLY A 117 -12.21 -10.96 3.15
N HIS A 118 -11.32 -10.24 3.83
CA HIS A 118 -10.23 -10.84 4.61
C HIS A 118 -10.69 -11.76 5.76
N LEU A 119 -11.91 -11.65 6.25
CA LEU A 119 -12.48 -12.58 7.23
C LEU A 119 -12.72 -13.99 6.66
N PHE A 120 -13.02 -14.07 5.36
CA PHE A 120 -13.31 -15.32 4.68
C PHE A 120 -12.08 -16.03 4.15
N GLU A 121 -10.98 -15.27 3.97
CA GLU A 121 -9.72 -15.72 3.37
C GLU A 121 -8.96 -16.74 4.22
N LEU A 122 -9.32 -16.88 5.48
CA LEU A 122 -8.48 -17.49 6.50
C LEU A 122 -8.51 -19.02 6.51
N LYS A 123 -9.30 -19.60 5.65
CA LYS A 123 -9.51 -21.03 5.74
C LYS A 123 -8.73 -21.88 4.76
N THR A 124 -8.07 -21.30 3.73
CA THR A 124 -7.37 -22.23 2.84
C THR A 124 -6.83 -21.70 1.53
N ASN A 125 -6.01 -22.40 0.85
CA ASN A 125 -5.67 -22.58 -0.57
C ASN A 125 -4.79 -21.52 -1.23
N ASP A 126 -4.00 -22.02 -2.21
CA ASP A 126 -3.14 -21.26 -3.10
C ASP A 126 -3.87 -20.14 -3.86
N MET A 127 -5.18 -20.31 -4.13
CA MET A 127 -6.06 -19.29 -4.71
C MET A 127 -6.22 -18.04 -3.83
N PHE A 128 -6.04 -18.19 -2.52
CA PHE A 128 -6.06 -17.09 -1.57
C PHE A 128 -5.03 -16.02 -1.89
N TYR A 129 -3.82 -16.40 -2.26
CA TYR A 129 -2.76 -15.45 -2.64
C TYR A 129 -3.14 -14.59 -3.81
N ILE A 130 -3.70 -15.20 -4.84
CA ILE A 130 -4.12 -14.51 -6.05
C ILE A 130 -5.22 -13.53 -5.69
N TYR A 131 -6.27 -14.01 -5.02
CA TYR A 131 -7.41 -13.20 -4.62
C TYR A 131 -7.00 -12.02 -3.72
N HIS A 132 -6.24 -12.29 -2.66
CA HIS A 132 -5.73 -11.29 -1.74
C HIS A 132 -4.85 -10.23 -2.44
N SER A 133 -3.97 -10.66 -3.32
CA SER A 133 -3.08 -9.75 -4.05
C SER A 133 -3.87 -8.85 -4.99
N PHE A 134 -4.83 -9.38 -5.74
CA PHE A 134 -5.70 -8.61 -6.61
C PHE A 134 -6.60 -7.64 -5.84
N LEU A 135 -7.28 -8.11 -4.80
CA LEU A 135 -8.17 -7.27 -3.99
C LEU A 135 -7.43 -6.09 -3.37
N ASN A 136 -6.28 -6.34 -2.73
CA ASN A 136 -5.50 -5.26 -2.14
C ASN A 136 -4.95 -4.31 -3.20
N SER A 137 -4.53 -4.85 -4.35
CA SER A 137 -4.02 -4.02 -5.43
C SER A 137 -5.08 -3.06 -5.95
N ILE A 138 -6.27 -3.55 -6.24
CA ILE A 138 -7.38 -2.72 -6.73
C ILE A 138 -7.88 -1.78 -5.63
N SER A 139 -8.20 -2.30 -4.44
CA SER A 139 -8.86 -1.49 -3.39
C SER A 139 -7.94 -0.45 -2.78
N LYS A 140 -6.69 -0.78 -2.51
CA LYS A 140 -5.77 0.09 -1.77
C LYS A 140 -4.88 0.92 -2.69
N TYR A 141 -4.28 0.28 -3.70
CA TYR A 141 -3.32 1.00 -4.54
C TYR A 141 -3.98 1.78 -5.67
N TYR A 142 -4.99 1.22 -6.32
CA TYR A 142 -5.71 1.95 -7.37
C TYR A 142 -6.81 2.85 -6.80
N LEU A 143 -7.86 2.28 -6.19
CA LEU A 143 -9.00 3.05 -5.69
C LEU A 143 -8.59 4.03 -4.60
N GLY A 144 -7.65 3.67 -3.71
CA GLY A 144 -7.14 4.58 -2.70
C GLY A 144 -6.56 5.86 -3.30
N ASN A 145 -5.67 5.75 -4.28
CA ASN A 145 -5.09 6.90 -4.94
C ASN A 145 -6.08 7.65 -5.83
N PHE A 146 -6.97 6.93 -6.53
CA PHE A 146 -8.02 7.54 -7.34
C PHE A 146 -8.99 8.37 -6.50
N ILE A 147 -9.48 7.81 -5.39
CA ILE A 147 -10.40 8.51 -4.46
C ILE A 147 -9.69 9.71 -3.83
N THR A 148 -8.43 9.56 -3.44
CA THR A 148 -7.64 10.66 -2.87
C THR A 148 -7.56 11.82 -3.85
N LEU A 149 -7.20 11.56 -5.09
CA LEU A 149 -7.15 12.59 -6.12
C LEU A 149 -8.52 13.22 -6.32
N PHE A 150 -9.57 12.42 -6.48
CA PHE A 150 -10.91 12.93 -6.70
C PHE A 150 -11.41 13.84 -5.55
N ILE A 151 -11.22 13.42 -4.30
CA ILE A 151 -11.63 14.20 -3.12
C ILE A 151 -10.91 15.55 -3.06
N LEU A 152 -9.62 15.56 -3.44
CA LEU A 152 -8.81 16.76 -3.34
C LEU A 152 -8.97 17.71 -4.54
N SER A 153 -9.17 17.17 -5.75
CA SER A 153 -9.24 17.97 -6.98
C SER A 153 -10.66 18.12 -7.57
N GLY A 154 -11.62 17.39 -7.03
CA GLY A 154 -13.01 17.42 -7.53
C GLY A 154 -13.25 16.66 -8.84
N ALA A 155 -12.19 16.36 -9.60
CA ALA A 155 -12.27 15.64 -10.87
C ALA A 155 -10.99 14.84 -11.15
N VAL A 156 -11.13 13.72 -11.86
CA VAL A 156 -10.00 12.92 -12.37
C VAL A 156 -10.16 12.80 -13.87
N SER A 157 -9.17 13.23 -14.63
CA SER A 157 -9.19 13.04 -16.08
C SER A 157 -9.08 11.57 -16.44
N LYS A 158 -9.60 11.20 -17.62
CA LYS A 158 -9.54 9.81 -18.11
C LYS A 158 -8.09 9.34 -18.22
N GLU A 159 -7.21 10.21 -18.68
CA GLU A 159 -5.77 9.93 -18.87
C GLU A 159 -5.12 9.59 -17.53
N ILE A 160 -5.34 10.39 -16.50
CA ILE A 160 -4.80 10.13 -15.16
C ILE A 160 -5.41 8.84 -14.58
N GLY A 161 -6.70 8.58 -14.80
CA GLY A 161 -7.34 7.34 -14.38
C GLY A 161 -6.68 6.09 -15.00
N ILE A 162 -6.34 6.15 -16.29
CA ILE A 162 -5.61 5.08 -16.98
C ILE A 162 -4.19 4.94 -16.44
N GLN A 163 -3.51 6.05 -16.18
CA GLN A 163 -2.16 6.05 -15.61
C GLN A 163 -2.14 5.43 -14.20
N LEU A 164 -3.09 5.78 -13.35
CA LEU A 164 -3.25 5.16 -12.04
C LEU A 164 -3.54 3.65 -12.13
N PHE A 165 -4.25 3.20 -13.17
CA PHE A 165 -4.54 1.78 -13.37
C PHE A 165 -3.28 0.94 -13.48
N GLN A 166 -2.21 1.46 -14.06
CA GLN A 166 -0.93 0.74 -14.16
C GLN A 166 -0.27 0.52 -12.80
N TYR A 167 -0.56 1.38 -11.82
CA TYR A 167 -0.08 1.21 -10.47
C TYR A 167 -0.64 -0.05 -9.79
N ILE A 168 -1.70 -0.67 -10.35
CA ILE A 168 -2.19 -1.98 -9.93
C ILE A 168 -1.10 -3.04 -10.05
N LEU A 169 -0.30 -3.01 -11.11
CA LEU A 169 0.77 -4.01 -11.33
C LEU A 169 1.82 -3.94 -10.22
N PHE A 170 2.21 -2.73 -9.83
CA PHE A 170 3.08 -2.54 -8.67
C PHE A 170 2.39 -2.99 -7.37
N GLY A 171 1.11 -2.66 -7.21
CA GLY A 171 0.29 -3.11 -6.08
C GLY A 171 0.20 -4.63 -5.96
N LEU A 172 0.08 -5.35 -7.07
CA LEU A 172 0.11 -6.82 -7.10
C LEU A 172 1.42 -7.37 -6.53
N TYR A 173 2.55 -6.81 -6.96
CA TYR A 173 3.86 -7.19 -6.45
C TYR A 173 3.97 -6.94 -4.94
N VAL A 174 3.64 -5.74 -4.47
CA VAL A 174 3.71 -5.37 -3.05
C VAL A 174 2.77 -6.23 -2.20
N SER A 175 1.54 -6.44 -2.66
CA SER A 175 0.55 -7.27 -1.97
C SER A 175 0.98 -8.73 -1.88
N HIS A 176 1.61 -9.25 -2.93
CA HIS A 176 2.16 -10.60 -2.94
C HIS A 176 3.30 -10.74 -1.93
N VAL A 177 4.28 -9.82 -1.94
CA VAL A 177 5.38 -9.83 -0.95
C VAL A 177 4.84 -9.72 0.47
N LYS A 178 3.85 -8.84 0.70
CA LYS A 178 3.17 -8.70 2.00
C LYS A 178 2.54 -10.01 2.44
N SER A 179 1.83 -10.70 1.57
CA SER A 179 1.20 -12.00 1.87
C SER A 179 2.25 -13.06 2.26
N ARG A 180 3.37 -13.09 1.56
CA ARG A 180 4.50 -13.98 1.90
C ARG A 180 5.08 -13.69 3.28
N LEU A 181 5.29 -12.43 3.62
CA LEU A 181 5.78 -12.03 4.93
C LEU A 181 4.82 -12.45 6.06
N ILE A 182 3.50 -12.37 5.81
CA ILE A 182 2.48 -12.81 6.77
C ILE A 182 2.59 -14.31 7.03
N GLU A 183 2.71 -15.13 5.99
CA GLU A 183 2.85 -16.57 6.16
C GLU A 183 4.10 -16.95 6.93
N ILE A 184 5.24 -16.30 6.61
CA ILE A 184 6.49 -16.53 7.36
C ILE A 184 6.29 -16.21 8.84
N ARG A 185 5.58 -15.11 9.15
CA ARG A 185 5.28 -14.72 10.53
C ARG A 185 4.39 -15.71 11.25
N GLU A 186 3.44 -16.33 10.54
CA GLU A 186 2.50 -17.32 11.09
C GLU A 186 3.08 -18.74 11.13
N GLY A 187 4.32 -18.92 10.70
CA GLY A 187 4.97 -20.24 10.65
C GLY A 187 4.42 -21.15 9.55
N LYS A 188 3.55 -20.64 8.70
CA LYS A 188 2.97 -21.34 7.56
C LYS A 188 3.91 -21.18 6.37
N ARG A 189 4.63 -22.23 6.00
CA ARG A 189 5.50 -22.21 4.81
C ARG A 189 4.79 -22.94 3.67
N HIS A 190 3.97 -22.25 2.94
CA HIS A 190 3.51 -22.78 1.66
C HIS A 190 4.55 -22.47 0.58
N TYR A 191 5.36 -23.46 0.23
CA TYR A 191 6.22 -23.43 -0.95
C TYR A 191 5.54 -24.27 -2.05
N GLY A 192 4.36 -23.82 -2.50
CA GLY A 192 3.69 -24.46 -3.62
C GLY A 192 4.19 -23.90 -4.97
N PRO A 193 4.07 -24.66 -6.07
CA PRO A 193 4.39 -24.16 -7.41
C PRO A 193 3.59 -22.92 -7.78
N VAL A 194 2.33 -22.81 -7.33
CA VAL A 194 1.48 -21.62 -7.54
C VAL A 194 2.09 -20.36 -6.97
N VAL A 195 2.63 -20.41 -5.75
CA VAL A 195 3.28 -19.25 -5.12
C VAL A 195 4.52 -18.83 -5.88
N ALA A 196 5.33 -19.78 -6.36
CA ALA A 196 6.50 -19.50 -7.18
C ALA A 196 6.11 -18.85 -8.51
N ILE A 197 5.09 -19.38 -9.19
CA ILE A 197 4.54 -18.82 -10.42
C ILE A 197 4.01 -17.40 -10.20
N CYS A 198 3.21 -17.17 -9.14
CA CYS A 198 2.70 -15.84 -8.80
C CYS A 198 3.84 -14.85 -8.52
N THR A 199 4.91 -15.28 -7.84
CA THR A 199 6.08 -14.42 -7.57
C THR A 199 6.72 -13.96 -8.87
N VAL A 200 6.94 -14.87 -9.82
CA VAL A 200 7.52 -14.55 -11.12
C VAL A 200 6.57 -13.67 -11.93
N LEU A 201 5.29 -14.06 -12.04
CA LEU A 201 4.31 -13.34 -12.85
C LEU A 201 4.11 -11.90 -12.34
N PHE A 202 3.94 -11.70 -11.03
CA PHE A 202 3.69 -10.36 -10.49
C PHE A 202 4.94 -9.47 -10.58
N SER A 203 6.13 -10.04 -10.37
CA SER A 203 7.39 -9.30 -10.55
C SER A 203 7.60 -8.91 -12.01
N LEU A 204 7.40 -9.84 -12.95
CA LEU A 204 7.54 -9.58 -14.38
C LEU A 204 6.46 -8.62 -14.88
N SER A 205 5.20 -8.79 -14.47
CA SER A 205 4.09 -7.89 -14.86
C SER A 205 4.38 -6.45 -14.47
N TRP A 206 4.89 -6.24 -13.25
CA TRP A 206 5.28 -4.92 -12.80
C TRP A 206 6.42 -4.35 -13.65
N LEU A 207 7.49 -5.11 -13.89
CA LEU A 207 8.64 -4.68 -14.69
C LEU A 207 8.24 -4.36 -16.13
N ILE A 208 7.56 -5.30 -16.78
CA ILE A 208 7.13 -5.17 -18.18
C ILE A 208 6.10 -4.05 -18.31
N GLY A 209 5.10 -3.98 -17.43
CA GLY A 209 4.09 -2.93 -17.45
C GLY A 209 4.70 -1.54 -17.29
N THR A 210 5.68 -1.39 -16.41
CA THR A 210 6.38 -0.12 -16.23
C THR A 210 7.23 0.22 -17.45
N MET A 211 7.92 -0.76 -18.08
CA MET A 211 8.69 -0.53 -19.30
C MET A 211 7.79 -0.14 -20.48
N ILE A 212 6.67 -0.84 -20.67
CA ILE A 212 5.70 -0.52 -21.73
C ILE A 212 5.19 0.90 -21.54
N TYR A 213 4.90 1.28 -20.31
CA TYR A 213 4.45 2.63 -20.01
C TYR A 213 5.49 3.70 -20.37
N PHE A 214 6.76 3.49 -20.01
CA PHE A 214 7.83 4.39 -20.39
C PHE A 214 7.96 4.56 -21.89
N VAL A 215 7.93 3.46 -22.63
CA VAL A 215 8.13 3.49 -24.10
C VAL A 215 6.94 4.13 -24.80
N TRP A 216 5.71 3.84 -24.38
CA TRP A 216 4.50 4.24 -25.12
C TRP A 216 3.95 5.60 -24.71
N TYR A 217 4.00 5.94 -23.43
CA TYR A 217 3.38 7.17 -22.94
C TYR A 217 4.33 8.36 -22.87
N LEU A 218 5.57 8.13 -22.49
CA LEU A 218 6.51 9.23 -22.34
C LEU A 218 7.21 9.61 -23.64
N GLY A 219 7.19 8.75 -24.69
CA GLY A 219 7.74 9.03 -26.01
C GLY A 219 9.21 9.51 -26.02
N SER A 220 9.72 9.90 -24.86
CA SER A 220 11.07 10.32 -24.61
C SER A 220 11.52 9.77 -23.26
N PHE A 221 12.54 8.92 -23.27
CA PHE A 221 13.22 8.52 -22.05
C PHE A 221 13.84 9.76 -21.39
N SER A 222 13.23 10.28 -20.34
CA SER A 222 13.94 11.17 -19.45
C SER A 222 15.09 10.36 -18.84
N ILE A 223 16.33 10.74 -19.11
CA ILE A 223 17.53 10.07 -18.57
C ILE A 223 17.42 9.97 -17.05
N LEU A 224 16.97 11.05 -16.40
CA LEU A 224 16.74 11.08 -14.95
C LEU A 224 15.67 10.05 -14.50
N GLY A 225 14.54 9.98 -15.20
CA GLY A 225 13.47 8.99 -14.91
C GLY A 225 13.98 7.55 -15.05
N THR A 226 14.78 7.28 -16.08
CA THR A 226 15.38 5.95 -16.31
C THR A 226 16.38 5.59 -15.20
N ILE A 227 17.23 6.52 -14.78
CA ILE A 227 18.17 6.30 -13.67
C ILE A 227 17.41 6.01 -12.37
N LEU A 228 16.42 6.83 -12.01
CA LEU A 228 15.64 6.68 -10.79
C LEU A 228 14.84 5.36 -10.79
N PHE A 229 14.28 4.98 -11.93
CA PHE A 229 13.61 3.70 -12.09
C PHE A 229 14.57 2.53 -11.91
N SER A 230 15.72 2.57 -12.56
CA SER A 230 16.76 1.54 -12.43
C SER A 230 17.24 1.42 -10.98
N LEU A 231 17.44 2.54 -10.28
CA LEU A 231 17.78 2.55 -8.86
C LEU A 231 16.66 1.96 -8.01
N SER A 232 15.40 2.22 -8.32
CA SER A 232 14.27 1.64 -7.60
C SER A 232 14.20 0.12 -7.71
N LEU A 233 14.65 -0.45 -8.83
CA LEU A 233 14.75 -1.92 -9.01
C LEU A 233 15.86 -2.54 -8.17
N LEU A 234 16.93 -1.79 -7.87
CA LEU A 234 18.00 -2.28 -7.01
C LEU A 234 17.55 -2.44 -5.54
N ILE A 235 16.58 -1.65 -5.08
CA ILE A 235 16.11 -1.69 -3.70
C ILE A 235 15.60 -3.08 -3.28
N PRO A 236 14.69 -3.76 -4.02
CA PRO A 236 14.26 -5.11 -3.69
C PRO A 236 15.38 -6.14 -3.79
N ILE A 237 16.31 -5.97 -4.74
CA ILE A 237 17.46 -6.87 -4.93
C ILE A 237 18.41 -6.75 -3.74
N LEU A 238 18.78 -5.54 -3.35
CA LEU A 238 19.60 -5.28 -2.18
C LEU A 238 18.95 -5.80 -0.90
N TYR A 239 17.62 -5.64 -0.78
CA TYR A 239 16.88 -6.21 0.32
C TYR A 239 16.98 -7.73 0.39
N GLN A 240 16.84 -8.44 -0.72
CA GLN A 240 16.96 -9.90 -0.74
C GLN A 240 18.37 -10.38 -0.38
N ILE A 241 19.40 -9.65 -0.79
CA ILE A 241 20.80 -10.04 -0.57
C ILE A 241 21.25 -9.73 0.87
N TYR A 242 21.00 -8.51 1.35
CA TYR A 242 21.59 -8.02 2.61
C TYR A 242 20.70 -8.22 3.83
N TYR A 243 19.37 -8.03 3.71
CA TYR A 243 18.51 -7.88 4.88
C TYR A 243 17.65 -9.09 5.21
N ARG A 244 17.51 -10.04 4.29
CA ARG A 244 16.66 -11.23 4.51
C ARG A 244 17.08 -12.08 5.71
N LYS A 245 18.37 -12.09 6.06
CA LYS A 245 18.92 -12.89 7.16
C LYS A 245 18.88 -12.17 8.51
N GLU A 246 18.93 -10.85 8.53
CA GLU A 246 19.14 -10.04 9.73
C GLU A 246 17.89 -9.41 10.32
N PHE A 247 16.86 -9.17 9.50
CA PHE A 247 15.66 -8.50 9.98
C PHE A 247 14.55 -9.46 10.41
N SER A 248 13.96 -9.16 11.60
CA SER A 248 12.70 -9.78 11.98
C SER A 248 11.62 -9.50 10.92
N VAL A 249 10.64 -10.40 10.77
CA VAL A 249 9.56 -10.27 9.79
C VAL A 249 8.84 -8.92 9.91
N ASN A 250 8.66 -8.43 11.13
CA ASN A 250 8.01 -7.14 11.37
C ASN A 250 8.79 -5.95 10.77
N ARG A 251 10.11 -5.97 10.81
CA ARG A 251 10.95 -4.96 10.17
C ARG A 251 10.90 -5.06 8.65
N GLN A 252 10.79 -6.28 8.12
CA GLN A 252 10.61 -6.50 6.70
C GLN A 252 9.30 -5.88 6.18
N PHE A 253 8.22 -5.90 6.98
CA PHE A 253 6.99 -5.17 6.67
C PHE A 253 7.22 -3.65 6.59
N THR A 254 7.92 -3.08 7.55
CA THR A 254 8.20 -1.64 7.55
C THR A 254 9.05 -1.24 6.34
N TYR A 255 10.03 -2.05 5.99
CA TYR A 255 10.84 -1.86 4.79
C TYR A 255 9.98 -1.88 3.51
N LEU A 256 9.06 -2.86 3.39
CA LEU A 256 8.15 -2.95 2.25
C LEU A 256 7.26 -1.70 2.13
N HIS A 257 6.79 -1.14 3.25
CA HIS A 257 6.00 0.08 3.24
C HIS A 257 6.84 1.32 2.88
N TRP A 258 8.09 1.39 3.32
CA TRP A 258 9.02 2.42 2.83
C TRP A 258 9.25 2.31 1.34
N TYR A 259 9.45 1.11 0.82
CA TYR A 259 9.57 0.88 -0.61
C TYR A 259 8.32 1.34 -1.37
N LEU A 260 7.13 1.05 -0.83
CA LEU A 260 5.87 1.55 -1.37
C LEU A 260 5.84 3.09 -1.43
N ILE A 261 6.27 3.78 -0.37
CA ILE A 261 6.34 5.25 -0.34
C ILE A 261 7.30 5.79 -1.41
N VAL A 262 8.52 5.26 -1.47
CA VAL A 262 9.52 5.68 -2.47
C VAL A 262 8.98 5.50 -3.88
N MET A 263 8.38 4.35 -4.19
CA MET A 263 7.81 4.08 -5.51
C MET A 263 6.61 4.98 -5.81
N SER A 264 5.77 5.28 -4.81
CA SER A 264 4.66 6.22 -4.97
C SER A 264 5.15 7.64 -5.31
N PHE A 265 6.24 8.09 -4.70
CA PHE A 265 6.88 9.36 -5.08
C PHE A 265 7.41 9.33 -6.50
N LEU A 266 8.13 8.27 -6.87
CA LEU A 266 8.66 8.13 -8.23
C LEU A 266 7.51 8.11 -9.26
N TYR A 267 6.46 7.35 -9.04
CA TYR A 267 5.28 7.34 -9.91
C TYR A 267 4.61 8.72 -9.99
N GLY A 268 4.37 9.36 -8.86
CA GLY A 268 3.70 10.67 -8.81
C GLY A 268 4.48 11.80 -9.47
N PHE A 269 5.81 11.77 -9.46
CA PHE A 269 6.64 12.84 -10.04
C PHE A 269 7.06 12.58 -11.49
N PHE A 270 7.31 11.33 -11.87
CA PHE A 270 7.95 11.02 -13.15
C PHE A 270 7.07 10.27 -14.13
N PHE A 271 6.02 9.60 -13.65
CA PHE A 271 5.21 8.72 -14.50
C PHE A 271 3.83 9.29 -14.82
N ILE A 272 3.30 10.15 -13.98
CA ILE A 272 2.00 10.75 -14.18
C ILE A 272 2.22 12.20 -14.59
N ILE A 273 2.04 12.49 -15.85
CA ILE A 273 2.20 13.82 -16.46
C ILE A 273 0.85 14.53 -16.51
#